data_12fc942b27eb21498c0e826a4559bbfd
#
_entry.id   12fc942b27eb21498c0e826a4559bbfd
#
_cell.length_a   1.000
_cell.length_b   1.000
_cell.length_c   1.000
_cell.angle_alpha   90.00
_cell.angle_beta   90.00
_cell.angle_gamma   90.00
#
_symmetry.space_group_name_H-M   'P 1'
#
loop_
_entity.id
_entity.type
_entity.pdbx_description
1 polymer ?
#
loop_
_entity_poly.entity_id
_entity_poly.type
_entity_poly.pdbx_seq_one_letter_code
_entity_poly.pdbx_strand_id
1 'polypeptide(L)'
;AICAAPIALHQAGVLKDKRFTCYDGVQEQITDGIYQKETVVVDGNLTTSRGPSTALAFAYELVAQLGGDAESLRVGMLYRDVFGNQQ
;
A
#
# COMPACT_ATOMS: atom_id res chain seq x y z
N ALA A 1 6.00 1.62 -0.73
CA ALA A 1 6.58 1.11 0.53
C ALA A 1 5.50 0.40 1.35
N ILE A 2 5.89 -0.53 2.19
CA ILE A 2 4.95 -1.32 2.99
C ILE A 2 5.47 -1.45 4.42
N CYS A 3 4.54 -1.60 5.37
CA CYS A 3 4.81 -1.89 6.78
C CYS A 3 5.55 -0.73 7.46
N ALA A 4 6.78 -0.95 7.93
CA ALA A 4 7.60 0.09 8.57
C ALA A 4 8.41 0.91 7.56
N ALA A 5 8.49 0.49 6.31
CA ALA A 5 9.31 1.16 5.30
C ALA A 5 8.94 2.62 5.05
N PRO A 6 7.69 3.09 5.25
CA PRO A 6 7.39 4.52 5.13
C PRO A 6 8.23 5.43 6.02
N ILE A 7 8.83 4.90 7.11
CA ILE A 7 9.78 5.67 7.92
C ILE A 7 10.96 6.15 7.06
N ALA A 8 11.46 5.29 6.18
CA ALA A 8 12.55 5.66 5.27
C ALA A 8 12.12 6.76 4.29
N LEU A 9 10.89 6.69 3.80
CA LEU A 9 10.35 7.72 2.93
C LEU A 9 10.22 9.05 3.66
N HIS A 10 9.80 9.01 4.92
CA HIS A 10 9.73 10.20 5.76
C HIS A 10 11.11 10.83 5.92
N GLN A 11 12.12 10.03 6.22
CA GLN A 11 13.48 10.53 6.37
C GLN A 11 14.04 11.10 5.07
N ALA A 12 13.61 10.57 3.95
CA ALA A 12 14.01 11.08 2.63
C ALA A 12 13.25 12.35 2.22
N GLY A 13 12.25 12.77 2.99
CA GLY A 13 11.49 13.98 2.72
C GLY A 13 10.44 13.85 1.64
N VAL A 14 10.05 12.63 1.27
CA VAL A 14 9.12 12.42 0.15
C VAL A 14 7.67 12.23 0.58
N LEU A 15 7.38 12.27 1.88
CA LEU A 15 6.01 12.10 2.38
C LEU A 15 5.29 13.42 2.64
N LYS A 16 5.97 14.56 2.57
CA LYS A 16 5.34 15.84 2.88
C LYS A 16 4.12 16.07 1.99
N ASP A 17 2.98 16.34 2.62
CA ASP A 17 1.69 16.61 1.96
C ASP A 17 1.15 15.43 1.14
N LYS A 18 1.71 14.23 1.32
CA LYS A 18 1.25 13.02 0.63
C LYS A 18 0.37 12.18 1.54
N ARG A 19 -0.64 11.53 0.96
CA ARG A 19 -1.42 10.51 1.65
C ARG A 19 -0.61 9.22 1.68
N PHE A 20 -0.65 8.54 2.81
CA PHE A 20 0.09 7.28 2.98
C PHE A 20 -0.57 6.40 4.03
N THR A 21 -0.17 5.12 4.04
CA THR A 21 -0.47 4.20 5.13
C THR A 21 0.80 3.46 5.54
N CYS A 22 0.73 2.73 6.63
CA CYS A 22 1.88 2.01 7.18
C CYS A 22 1.42 0.97 8.19
N TYR A 23 2.37 0.25 8.78
CA TYR A 23 2.07 -0.68 9.88
C TYR A 23 1.50 0.08 11.06
N ASP A 24 0.60 -0.57 11.79
CA ASP A 24 -0.11 0.04 12.91
C ASP A 24 0.87 0.55 13.96
N GLY A 25 0.76 1.85 14.29
CA GLY A 25 1.64 2.52 15.24
C GLY A 25 2.85 3.21 14.61
N VAL A 26 3.27 2.82 13.42
CA VAL A 26 4.41 3.45 12.74
C VAL A 26 4.14 4.91 12.40
N GLN A 27 2.88 5.26 12.16
CA GLN A 27 2.50 6.65 11.85
C GLN A 27 2.88 7.63 12.96
N GLU A 28 3.06 7.15 14.19
CA GLU A 28 3.46 8.01 15.30
C GLU A 28 4.89 8.54 15.14
N GLN A 29 5.71 7.87 14.33
CA GLN A 29 7.07 8.29 14.03
C GLN A 29 7.17 9.12 12.75
N ILE A 30 6.05 9.32 12.05
CA ILE A 30 6.01 10.02 10.77
C ILE A 30 5.22 11.31 10.98
N THR A 31 5.95 12.44 11.01
CA THR A 31 5.36 13.74 11.28
C THR A 31 4.88 14.47 10.02
N ASP A 32 5.35 14.05 8.85
CA ASP A 32 4.92 14.58 7.56
C ASP A 32 3.86 13.67 6.95
N GLY A 33 3.08 14.23 6.05
CA GLY A 33 2.10 13.45 5.31
C GLY A 33 0.76 13.31 6.00
N ILE A 34 -0.15 12.65 5.31
CA ILE A 34 -1.55 12.49 5.73
C ILE A 34 -1.80 10.99 5.87
N TYR A 35 -1.79 10.49 7.11
CA TYR A 35 -2.00 9.07 7.37
C TYR A 35 -3.44 8.67 7.11
N GLN A 36 -3.63 7.55 6.41
CA GLN A 36 -4.94 6.95 6.18
C GLN A 36 -4.87 5.47 6.54
N LYS A 37 -5.81 5.02 7.35
CA LYS A 37 -5.88 3.62 7.76
C LYS A 37 -6.64 2.82 6.70
N GLU A 38 -5.97 2.52 5.61
CA GLU A 38 -6.52 1.76 4.49
C GLU A 38 -5.53 0.69 4.04
N THR A 39 -6.02 -0.33 3.36
CA THR A 39 -5.20 -1.46 2.93
C THR A 39 -4.06 -1.04 2.01
N VAL A 40 -4.36 -0.21 1.02
CA VAL A 40 -3.39 0.36 0.09
C VAL A 40 -3.77 1.82 -0.15
N VAL A 41 -2.80 2.70 -0.11
CA VAL A 41 -2.99 4.12 -0.40
C VAL A 41 -2.11 4.51 -1.58
N VAL A 42 -2.72 5.11 -2.59
CA VAL A 42 -2.02 5.60 -3.78
C VAL A 42 -2.15 7.12 -3.81
N ASP A 43 -1.03 7.81 -3.91
CA ASP A 43 -1.00 9.26 -4.08
C ASP A 43 0.09 9.59 -5.10
N GLY A 44 -0.33 9.83 -6.35
CA GLY A 44 0.59 10.05 -7.44
C GLY A 44 1.49 8.83 -7.65
N ASN A 45 2.79 9.04 -7.56
CA ASN A 45 3.78 7.98 -7.72
C ASN A 45 4.12 7.27 -6.40
N LEU A 46 3.40 7.58 -5.33
CA LEU A 46 3.61 6.97 -4.02
C LEU A 46 2.52 5.94 -3.77
N THR A 47 2.91 4.70 -3.52
CA THR A 47 2.00 3.62 -3.13
C THR A 47 2.50 3.02 -1.83
N THR A 48 1.63 2.98 -0.83
CA THR A 48 1.97 2.44 0.48
C THR A 48 0.94 1.42 0.93
N SER A 49 1.34 0.50 1.79
CA SER A 49 0.46 -0.53 2.35
C SER A 49 0.89 -0.85 3.77
N ARG A 50 0.15 -1.73 4.46
CA ARG A 50 0.23 -1.80 5.91
C ARG A 50 1.12 -2.91 6.46
N GLY A 51 1.11 -4.08 5.88
CA GLY A 51 1.88 -5.17 6.47
C GLY A 51 1.71 -6.50 5.76
N PRO A 52 2.08 -7.61 6.42
CA PRO A 52 2.08 -8.92 5.76
C PRO A 52 0.74 -9.30 5.13
N SER A 53 -0.36 -9.03 5.83
CA SER A 53 -1.68 -9.42 5.33
C SER A 53 -2.17 -8.57 4.18
N THR A 54 -1.56 -7.42 3.91
CA THR A 54 -1.92 -6.56 2.79
C THR A 54 -0.95 -6.69 1.61
N ALA A 55 0.04 -7.58 1.72
CA ALA A 55 1.10 -7.66 0.71
C ALA A 55 0.58 -8.02 -0.68
N LEU A 56 -0.38 -8.94 -0.77
CA LEU A 56 -0.96 -9.30 -2.07
C LEU A 56 -1.75 -8.14 -2.67
N ALA A 57 -2.58 -7.47 -1.88
CA ALA A 57 -3.32 -6.30 -2.36
C ALA A 57 -2.37 -5.22 -2.87
N PHE A 58 -1.28 -5.00 -2.14
CA PHE A 58 -0.24 -4.06 -2.53
C PHE A 58 0.40 -4.46 -3.87
N ALA A 59 0.76 -5.74 -4.00
CA ALA A 59 1.39 -6.25 -5.22
C ALA A 59 0.46 -6.12 -6.44
N TYR A 60 -0.81 -6.44 -6.29
CA TYR A 60 -1.78 -6.31 -7.39
C TYR A 60 -1.92 -4.87 -7.84
N GLU A 61 -1.92 -3.93 -6.90
CA GLU A 61 -1.97 -2.51 -7.25
C GLU A 61 -0.74 -2.10 -8.07
N LEU A 62 0.45 -2.55 -7.66
CA LEU A 62 1.67 -2.26 -8.42
C LEU A 62 1.63 -2.87 -9.82
N VAL A 63 1.12 -4.09 -9.95
CA VAL A 63 0.96 -4.73 -11.27
C VAL A 63 0.04 -3.89 -12.16
N ALA A 64 -1.08 -3.42 -11.61
CA ALA A 64 -2.02 -2.59 -12.37
C ALA A 64 -1.37 -1.28 -12.82
N GLN A 65 -0.60 -0.64 -11.94
CA GLN A 65 0.10 0.60 -12.27
C GLN A 65 1.12 0.41 -13.38
N LEU A 66 1.71 -0.77 -13.48
CA LEU A 66 2.69 -1.11 -14.51
C LEU A 66 2.05 -1.64 -15.81
N GLY A 67 0.73 -1.59 -15.90
CA GLY A 67 0.02 -2.00 -17.11
C GLY A 67 -0.30 -3.48 -17.20
N GLY A 68 -0.10 -4.25 -16.13
CA GLY A 68 -0.41 -5.66 -16.09
C GLY A 68 -1.88 -5.94 -15.78
N ASP A 69 -2.31 -7.18 -16.04
CA ASP A 69 -3.68 -7.62 -15.76
C ASP A 69 -3.76 -8.17 -14.33
N ALA A 70 -3.91 -7.25 -13.37
CA ALA A 70 -3.97 -7.61 -11.96
C ALA A 70 -5.19 -8.48 -11.64
N GLU A 71 -6.31 -8.26 -12.33
CA GLU A 71 -7.53 -9.02 -12.04
C GLU A 71 -7.38 -10.51 -12.44
N SER A 72 -6.73 -10.80 -13.57
CA SER A 72 -6.42 -12.18 -13.92
C SER A 72 -5.55 -12.86 -12.87
N LEU A 73 -4.60 -12.12 -12.30
CA LEU A 73 -3.75 -12.66 -11.23
C LEU A 73 -4.56 -12.91 -9.96
N ARG A 74 -5.44 -11.98 -9.58
CA ARG A 74 -6.30 -12.16 -8.41
C ARG A 74 -7.13 -13.43 -8.53
N VAL A 75 -7.70 -13.67 -9.69
CA VAL A 75 -8.50 -14.87 -9.95
C VAL A 75 -7.62 -16.12 -9.94
N GLY A 76 -6.51 -16.10 -10.69
CA GLY A 76 -5.63 -17.26 -10.83
C GLY A 76 -4.93 -17.65 -9.53
N MET A 77 -4.68 -16.69 -8.65
CA MET A 77 -4.05 -16.93 -7.34
C MET A 77 -5.09 -17.22 -6.25
N LEU A 78 -6.36 -17.32 -6.59
CA LEU A 78 -7.46 -17.58 -5.67
C LEU A 78 -7.70 -16.45 -4.68
N TYR A 79 -7.18 -15.28 -4.95
CA TYR A 79 -7.34 -14.11 -4.08
C TYR A 79 -8.82 -13.71 -4.01
N ARG A 80 -9.50 -13.66 -5.15
CA ARG A 80 -10.93 -13.35 -5.22
C ARG A 80 -11.76 -14.40 -4.51
N ASP A 81 -11.37 -15.68 -4.63
CA ASP A 81 -12.06 -16.76 -3.96
C ASP A 81 -11.99 -16.65 -2.44
N VAL A 82 -10.80 -16.32 -1.92
CA VAL A 82 -10.56 -16.24 -0.46
C VAL A 82 -11.05 -14.94 0.13
N PHE A 83 -10.78 -13.80 -0.52
CA PHE A 83 -11.05 -12.47 0.03
C PHE A 83 -12.24 -11.77 -0.62
N GLY A 84 -12.81 -12.34 -1.66
CA GLY A 84 -13.94 -11.72 -2.37
C GLY A 84 -13.51 -10.46 -3.11
N ASN A 85 -14.40 -9.47 -3.12
CA ASN A 85 -14.20 -8.23 -3.87
C ASN A 85 -13.74 -7.06 -3.00
N GLN A 86 -13.30 -7.33 -1.77
CA GLN A 86 -13.01 -6.27 -0.80
C GLN A 86 -11.64 -5.63 -0.99
N GLN A 87 -10.75 -6.29 -1.69
CA GLN A 87 -9.37 -5.81 -1.79
C GLN A 87 -8.95 -5.56 -3.22
#